data_62cfcee6a951d6a31a870aaade7ee272
#
_entry.id   62cfcee6a951d6a31a870aaade7ee272
#
_cell.length_a   1.000
_cell.length_b   1.000
_cell.length_c   1.000
_cell.angle_alpha   90.00
_cell.angle_beta   90.00
_cell.angle_gamma   90.00
#
_symmetry.space_group_name_H-M   'P 1'
#
loop_
_entity.id
_entity.type
_entity.pdbx_description
1 polymer ?
#
loop_
_entity_poly.entity_id
_entity_poly.type
_entity_poly.pdbx_seq_one_letter_code
_entity_poly.pdbx_strand_id
1 'polypeptide(L)'
;MTRLITGTFLLLGLLGLPSVAETAKGLVFHDLNDNRRFDPDEKGLAGILVSNGTEVVPTDGEGKWSLPVGDDDILFVIKPSGWRVPLNDHRIPQNYYIHRPTGSPKVEAESIEPTGSLPESIDFPLYPQEEPETFSTVFFADTQARGIREVNFVIRDAVEELIGSDIAFGVSLGDIVADDPALFDPINAAIAQIGVPWYNAFGNHDNNKDVAGDRPSHTTFEKTYGPSTYAFEYAKVAFIALDNIVFKEEGGHDTRIRDRDLLFVKSYLQHVPKDRLVVLFMHAPLRSCGQVEKLLDLLSPFPHTFSVAGHWHRQNHFFLGEDFGWTGKDKHHHFVNGTVSGSWWCGLQDELGIPHAVMNDGVPNGYSFIDFDGVDYQIRYKACRRPADYQMNIYVPMDIPLPEAATTEVLVNVFNGSERSKVEISFDDRCDWTPLEQTRDIDPECLRMHELSPYLDQEVLGAPLEDVLGWKMDFPSRTGHMWKGFPPKDLTPGSHIIRVRHIDPFGPDYEDQRIIRVHP
;
A
#
# COMPACT_ATOMS: atom_id res chain seq x y z
N MET A 1 -42.04 50.85 -43.75
CA MET A 1 -42.93 49.86 -43.07
C MET A 1 -42.21 48.53 -43.11
N THR A 2 -41.46 48.19 -42.09
CA THR A 2 -40.71 46.93 -41.99
C THR A 2 -41.17 46.25 -40.72
N ARG A 3 -41.87 45.13 -40.85
CA ARG A 3 -42.38 44.35 -39.72
C ARG A 3 -41.25 43.45 -39.16
N LEU A 4 -40.92 43.65 -37.89
CA LEU A 4 -40.14 42.71 -37.10
C LEU A 4 -41.00 41.51 -36.71
N ILE A 5 -40.59 40.32 -37.02
CA ILE A 5 -41.16 39.06 -36.52
C ILE A 5 -40.29 38.59 -35.37
N THR A 6 -40.83 38.68 -34.16
CA THR A 6 -40.20 38.16 -32.94
C THR A 6 -40.57 36.66 -32.80
N GLY A 7 -39.60 35.81 -33.08
CA GLY A 7 -39.77 34.37 -32.82
C GLY A 7 -39.41 34.04 -31.37
N THR A 8 -40.35 33.59 -30.59
CA THR A 8 -40.15 33.07 -29.24
C THR A 8 -39.70 31.62 -29.34
N PHE A 9 -38.45 31.33 -29.00
CA PHE A 9 -37.99 29.97 -28.81
C PHE A 9 -38.39 29.49 -27.44
N LEU A 10 -39.30 28.51 -27.39
CA LEU A 10 -39.62 27.76 -26.18
C LEU A 10 -38.52 26.73 -25.93
N LEU A 11 -37.67 26.98 -24.96
CA LEU A 11 -36.71 25.98 -24.46
C LEU A 11 -37.52 24.98 -23.60
N LEU A 12 -37.88 23.81 -24.14
CA LEU A 12 -38.32 22.68 -23.34
C LEU A 12 -37.10 22.13 -22.57
N GLY A 13 -36.99 22.52 -21.30
CA GLY A 13 -36.11 21.84 -20.37
C GLY A 13 -36.61 20.40 -20.17
N LEU A 14 -35.91 19.43 -20.66
CA LEU A 14 -36.02 18.04 -20.21
C LEU A 14 -35.66 18.01 -18.74
N LEU A 15 -36.67 18.09 -17.86
CA LEU A 15 -36.52 17.64 -16.47
C LEU A 15 -36.28 16.12 -16.55
N GLY A 16 -35.04 15.70 -16.40
CA GLY A 16 -34.71 14.30 -16.19
C GLY A 16 -35.51 13.82 -14.98
N LEU A 17 -36.41 12.85 -15.19
CA LEU A 17 -37.03 12.12 -14.09
C LEU A 17 -35.89 11.53 -13.23
N PRO A 18 -35.98 11.57 -11.89
CA PRO A 18 -35.04 10.85 -11.06
C PRO A 18 -35.04 9.39 -11.52
N SER A 19 -33.89 8.88 -11.92
CA SER A 19 -33.71 7.45 -12.18
C SER A 19 -34.10 6.72 -10.89
N VAL A 20 -35.13 5.90 -10.98
CA VAL A 20 -35.46 4.99 -9.88
C VAL A 20 -34.30 4.00 -9.83
N ALA A 21 -33.53 4.04 -8.76
CA ALA A 21 -32.44 3.07 -8.56
C ALA A 21 -33.04 1.66 -8.71
N GLU A 22 -32.45 0.85 -9.58
CA GLU A 22 -32.80 -0.56 -9.70
C GLU A 22 -32.45 -1.27 -8.40
N THR A 23 -33.01 -2.44 -8.16
CA THR A 23 -32.68 -3.25 -6.98
C THR A 23 -32.01 -4.53 -7.43
N ALA A 24 -30.73 -4.65 -7.11
CA ALA A 24 -30.01 -5.89 -7.25
C ALA A 24 -30.32 -6.82 -6.08
N LYS A 25 -30.35 -8.11 -6.33
CA LYS A 25 -30.58 -9.15 -5.33
C LYS A 25 -29.79 -10.40 -5.68
N GLY A 26 -29.58 -11.26 -4.70
CA GLY A 26 -28.88 -12.51 -4.91
C GLY A 26 -28.75 -13.33 -3.67
N LEU A 27 -27.86 -14.29 -3.71
CA LEU A 27 -27.59 -15.28 -2.68
C LEU A 27 -26.08 -15.31 -2.38
N VAL A 28 -25.73 -15.44 -1.10
CA VAL A 28 -24.39 -15.89 -0.70
C VAL A 28 -24.50 -17.30 -0.17
N PHE A 29 -23.70 -18.22 -0.67
CA PHE A 29 -23.85 -19.64 -0.39
C PHE A 29 -22.52 -20.37 -0.17
N HIS A 30 -22.58 -21.50 0.51
CA HIS A 30 -21.48 -22.44 0.65
C HIS A 30 -21.43 -23.34 -0.60
N ASP A 31 -20.51 -23.05 -1.49
CA ASP A 31 -20.26 -23.87 -2.68
C ASP A 31 -19.47 -25.13 -2.27
N LEU A 32 -20.09 -26.28 -2.38
CA LEU A 32 -19.55 -27.57 -1.93
C LEU A 32 -18.67 -28.27 -2.98
N ASN A 33 -18.85 -27.94 -4.26
CA ASN A 33 -18.22 -28.63 -5.38
C ASN A 33 -17.31 -27.74 -6.25
N ASP A 34 -17.14 -26.47 -5.85
CA ASP A 34 -16.29 -25.46 -6.50
C ASP A 34 -16.70 -25.17 -7.96
N ASN A 35 -18.02 -25.23 -8.26
CA ASN A 35 -18.54 -24.93 -9.59
C ASN A 35 -19.05 -23.48 -9.74
N ARG A 36 -19.06 -22.71 -8.64
CA ARG A 36 -19.53 -21.30 -8.53
C ARG A 36 -21.00 -21.11 -8.89
N ARG A 37 -21.83 -22.12 -8.71
CA ARG A 37 -23.28 -22.11 -8.97
C ARG A 37 -24.01 -22.70 -7.78
N PHE A 38 -25.10 -22.09 -7.40
CA PHE A 38 -25.93 -22.62 -6.32
C PHE A 38 -26.67 -23.88 -6.74
N ASP A 39 -26.35 -24.98 -6.11
CA ASP A 39 -26.95 -26.31 -6.35
C ASP A 39 -27.97 -26.69 -5.26
N PRO A 40 -28.91 -27.66 -5.54
CA PRO A 40 -29.99 -28.00 -4.60
C PRO A 40 -29.56 -28.55 -3.23
N ASP A 41 -28.35 -29.09 -3.12
CA ASP A 41 -27.75 -29.62 -1.88
C ASP A 41 -26.90 -28.59 -1.11
N GLU A 42 -26.74 -27.42 -1.66
CA GLU A 42 -26.01 -26.31 -1.05
C GLU A 42 -26.90 -25.42 -0.19
N LYS A 43 -26.29 -24.61 0.66
CA LYS A 43 -26.99 -23.75 1.62
C LYS A 43 -26.58 -22.31 1.51
N GLY A 44 -27.55 -21.43 1.54
CA GLY A 44 -27.32 -20.02 1.74
C GLY A 44 -26.68 -19.74 3.10
N LEU A 45 -25.83 -18.72 3.15
CA LEU A 45 -25.08 -18.32 4.34
C LEU A 45 -25.70 -17.03 4.91
N ALA A 46 -26.21 -17.13 6.14
CA ALA A 46 -26.82 -16.00 6.85
C ALA A 46 -25.75 -15.08 7.45
N GLY A 47 -26.04 -13.77 7.50
CA GLY A 47 -25.21 -12.77 8.16
C GLY A 47 -23.95 -12.36 7.39
N ILE A 48 -23.79 -12.80 6.14
CA ILE A 48 -22.68 -12.39 5.28
C ILE A 48 -22.94 -10.98 4.74
N LEU A 49 -21.95 -10.13 4.82
CA LEU A 49 -22.07 -8.73 4.41
C LEU A 49 -21.91 -8.57 2.89
N VAL A 50 -22.83 -7.84 2.27
CA VAL A 50 -22.80 -7.48 0.85
C VAL A 50 -22.90 -5.97 0.73
N SER A 51 -22.20 -5.37 -0.23
CA SER A 51 -22.15 -3.93 -0.45
C SER A 51 -22.36 -3.54 -1.91
N ASN A 52 -22.87 -2.31 -2.12
CA ASN A 52 -22.91 -1.61 -3.41
C ASN A 52 -21.84 -0.49 -3.50
N GLY A 53 -20.86 -0.48 -2.58
CA GLY A 53 -19.85 0.57 -2.49
C GLY A 53 -20.25 1.78 -1.64
N THR A 54 -21.46 1.77 -1.04
CA THR A 54 -21.93 2.80 -0.08
C THR A 54 -22.70 2.18 1.09
N GLU A 55 -23.65 1.31 0.79
CA GLU A 55 -24.45 0.58 1.78
C GLU A 55 -23.89 -0.82 1.98
N VAL A 56 -23.98 -1.32 3.21
CA VAL A 56 -23.61 -2.68 3.60
C VAL A 56 -24.81 -3.32 4.27
N VAL A 57 -25.22 -4.49 3.79
CA VAL A 57 -26.35 -5.26 4.35
C VAL A 57 -25.92 -6.70 4.64
N PRO A 58 -26.38 -7.30 5.75
CA PRO A 58 -26.22 -8.72 6.00
C PRO A 58 -27.20 -9.54 5.18
N THR A 59 -26.84 -10.73 4.75
CA THR A 59 -27.76 -11.72 4.21
C THR A 59 -28.76 -12.21 5.26
N ASP A 60 -29.96 -12.57 4.82
CA ASP A 60 -31.01 -13.15 5.68
C ASP A 60 -30.70 -14.61 6.08
N GLY A 61 -31.64 -15.26 6.78
CA GLY A 61 -31.52 -16.64 7.24
C GLY A 61 -31.38 -17.69 6.11
N GLU A 62 -31.71 -17.32 4.88
CA GLU A 62 -31.58 -18.17 3.68
C GLU A 62 -30.37 -17.75 2.80
N GLY A 63 -29.56 -16.79 3.25
CA GLY A 63 -28.40 -16.29 2.52
C GLY A 63 -28.74 -15.23 1.47
N LYS A 64 -29.97 -14.73 1.42
CA LYS A 64 -30.44 -13.76 0.42
C LYS A 64 -30.10 -12.33 0.83
N TRP A 65 -29.81 -11.49 -0.16
CA TRP A 65 -29.52 -10.08 0.00
C TRP A 65 -30.23 -9.24 -1.07
N SER A 66 -30.36 -7.93 -0.80
CA SER A 66 -30.95 -6.96 -1.73
C SER A 66 -30.39 -5.56 -1.44
N LEU A 67 -29.94 -4.85 -2.49
CA LEU A 67 -29.37 -3.51 -2.42
C LEU A 67 -29.84 -2.65 -3.61
N PRO A 68 -30.01 -1.33 -3.44
CA PRO A 68 -30.16 -0.43 -4.57
C PRO A 68 -28.87 -0.41 -5.40
N VAL A 69 -28.99 -0.24 -6.72
CA VAL A 69 -27.86 -0.19 -7.64
C VAL A 69 -28.09 0.89 -8.71
N GLY A 70 -27.04 1.65 -9.01
CA GLY A 70 -26.96 2.57 -10.14
C GLY A 70 -26.22 1.97 -11.32
N ASP A 71 -26.22 2.68 -12.45
CA ASP A 71 -25.63 2.21 -13.71
C ASP A 71 -24.09 2.14 -13.72
N ASP A 72 -23.45 2.50 -12.62
CA ASP A 72 -21.99 2.52 -12.49
C ASP A 72 -21.55 2.06 -11.08
N ASP A 73 -22.19 1.01 -10.58
CA ASP A 73 -21.87 0.44 -9.27
C ASP A 73 -21.21 -0.93 -9.39
N ILE A 74 -20.44 -1.28 -8.38
CA ILE A 74 -19.86 -2.61 -8.20
C ILE A 74 -20.44 -3.21 -6.91
N LEU A 75 -21.11 -4.35 -7.06
CA LEU A 75 -21.66 -5.12 -5.96
C LEU A 75 -20.64 -6.16 -5.52
N PHE A 76 -20.42 -6.31 -4.23
CA PHE A 76 -19.42 -7.26 -3.74
C PHE A 76 -19.74 -7.83 -2.37
N VAL A 77 -19.30 -9.06 -2.14
CA VAL A 77 -19.31 -9.68 -0.82
C VAL A 77 -18.08 -9.19 -0.04
N ILE A 78 -18.27 -8.75 1.19
CA ILE A 78 -17.20 -8.56 2.15
C ILE A 78 -16.82 -9.96 2.66
N LYS A 79 -15.62 -10.47 2.26
CA LYS A 79 -15.14 -11.78 2.68
C LYS A 79 -15.12 -11.85 4.21
N PRO A 80 -15.93 -12.71 4.84
CA PRO A 80 -15.93 -12.84 6.29
C PRO A 80 -14.76 -13.70 6.78
N SER A 81 -14.40 -13.57 8.04
CA SER A 81 -13.46 -14.50 8.69
C SER A 81 -13.96 -15.93 8.63
N GLY A 82 -13.04 -16.89 8.48
CA GLY A 82 -13.34 -18.32 8.37
C GLY A 82 -13.82 -18.78 7.00
N TRP A 83 -13.81 -17.89 6.01
CA TRP A 83 -14.22 -18.19 4.64
C TRP A 83 -13.22 -17.61 3.62
N ARG A 84 -13.06 -18.26 2.49
CA ARG A 84 -12.36 -17.73 1.31
C ARG A 84 -13.35 -17.46 0.17
N VAL A 85 -13.00 -16.53 -0.70
CA VAL A 85 -13.70 -16.22 -1.95
C VAL A 85 -13.01 -16.93 -3.11
N PRO A 86 -13.69 -17.09 -4.28
CA PRO A 86 -13.03 -17.53 -5.50
C PRO A 86 -11.86 -16.63 -5.87
N LEU A 87 -10.83 -17.21 -6.46
CA LEU A 87 -9.70 -16.51 -7.04
C LEU A 87 -9.64 -16.74 -8.54
N ASN A 88 -9.09 -15.78 -9.29
CA ASN A 88 -8.70 -16.01 -10.68
C ASN A 88 -7.30 -16.66 -10.76
N ASP A 89 -6.81 -16.86 -11.99
CA ASP A 89 -5.49 -17.47 -12.23
C ASP A 89 -4.33 -16.64 -11.66
N HIS A 90 -4.53 -15.33 -11.49
CA HIS A 90 -3.57 -14.41 -10.86
C HIS A 90 -3.76 -14.28 -9.35
N ARG A 91 -4.50 -15.16 -8.69
CA ARG A 91 -4.78 -15.16 -7.25
C ARG A 91 -5.56 -13.93 -6.75
N ILE A 92 -6.19 -13.18 -7.64
CA ILE A 92 -7.00 -12.01 -7.31
C ILE A 92 -8.41 -12.46 -6.91
N PRO A 93 -8.97 -11.95 -5.79
CA PRO A 93 -10.33 -12.24 -5.33
C PRO A 93 -11.40 -11.92 -6.38
N GLN A 94 -12.36 -12.84 -6.57
CA GLN A 94 -13.46 -12.74 -7.53
C GLN A 94 -14.80 -12.79 -6.79
N ASN A 95 -15.04 -11.79 -5.93
CA ASN A 95 -16.20 -11.68 -5.05
C ASN A 95 -17.07 -10.45 -5.37
N TYR A 96 -17.07 -10.01 -6.64
CA TYR A 96 -17.77 -8.81 -7.07
C TYR A 96 -18.53 -9.02 -8.40
N TYR A 97 -19.47 -8.13 -8.67
CA TYR A 97 -20.21 -7.99 -9.91
C TYR A 97 -20.23 -6.52 -10.33
N ILE A 98 -19.74 -6.22 -11.53
CA ILE A 98 -19.75 -4.87 -12.10
C ILE A 98 -21.08 -4.65 -12.81
N HIS A 99 -21.82 -3.61 -12.43
CA HIS A 99 -23.05 -3.19 -13.12
C HIS A 99 -22.79 -1.91 -13.91
N ARG A 100 -22.53 -2.09 -15.21
CA ARG A 100 -22.40 -1.01 -16.20
C ARG A 100 -23.21 -1.39 -17.44
N PRO A 101 -24.53 -1.14 -17.45
CA PRO A 101 -25.42 -1.60 -18.53
C PRO A 101 -24.95 -1.22 -19.93
N THR A 102 -24.37 -0.03 -20.08
CA THR A 102 -23.86 0.50 -21.36
C THR A 102 -22.34 0.34 -21.54
N GLY A 103 -21.66 -0.29 -20.59
CA GLY A 103 -20.21 -0.39 -20.55
C GLY A 103 -19.52 0.88 -20.05
N SER A 104 -18.20 0.86 -20.00
CA SER A 104 -17.40 2.04 -19.68
C SER A 104 -17.09 2.86 -20.93
N PRO A 105 -16.59 4.10 -20.79
CA PRO A 105 -15.90 4.78 -21.88
C PRO A 105 -14.79 3.88 -22.47
N LYS A 106 -14.50 4.06 -23.75
CA LYS A 106 -13.37 3.37 -24.39
C LYS A 106 -12.07 3.95 -23.88
N VAL A 107 -11.17 3.07 -23.43
CA VAL A 107 -9.80 3.38 -22.97
C VAL A 107 -8.80 2.56 -23.78
N GLU A 108 -7.54 3.02 -23.84
CA GLU A 108 -6.49 2.35 -24.61
C GLU A 108 -6.17 0.94 -24.09
N ALA A 109 -6.15 0.76 -22.76
CA ALA A 109 -5.88 -0.54 -22.15
C ALA A 109 -7.12 -1.45 -22.24
N GLU A 110 -7.89 -1.61 -21.16
CA GLU A 110 -9.04 -2.50 -21.15
C GLU A 110 -10.32 -1.79 -20.69
N SER A 111 -11.32 -1.69 -21.57
CA SER A 111 -12.65 -1.17 -21.27
C SER A 111 -13.53 -2.25 -20.64
N ILE A 112 -14.52 -1.82 -19.85
CA ILE A 112 -15.58 -2.70 -19.36
C ILE A 112 -16.66 -2.77 -20.43
N GLU A 113 -16.93 -3.98 -20.95
CA GLU A 113 -17.98 -4.20 -21.93
C GLU A 113 -19.39 -3.98 -21.30
N PRO A 114 -20.42 -3.66 -22.11
CA PRO A 114 -21.77 -3.51 -21.60
C PRO A 114 -22.24 -4.76 -20.84
N THR A 115 -22.66 -4.59 -19.58
CA THR A 115 -23.16 -5.72 -18.78
C THR A 115 -24.65 -6.02 -19.06
N GLY A 116 -25.33 -5.11 -19.74
CA GLY A 116 -26.78 -5.21 -19.97
C GLY A 116 -27.59 -4.97 -18.70
N SER A 117 -28.87 -5.41 -18.72
CA SER A 117 -29.75 -5.30 -17.55
C SER A 117 -29.27 -6.22 -16.41
N LEU A 118 -29.70 -5.90 -15.18
CA LEU A 118 -29.44 -6.75 -14.01
C LEU A 118 -29.91 -8.20 -14.25
N PRO A 119 -29.10 -9.20 -13.88
CA PRO A 119 -29.56 -10.58 -13.84
C PRO A 119 -30.63 -10.78 -12.76
N GLU A 120 -31.40 -11.86 -12.85
CA GLU A 120 -32.42 -12.18 -11.83
C GLU A 120 -31.84 -12.40 -10.44
N SER A 121 -30.61 -12.90 -10.37
CA SER A 121 -29.84 -13.14 -9.13
C SER A 121 -28.35 -12.92 -9.38
N ILE A 122 -27.68 -12.30 -8.42
CA ILE A 122 -26.21 -12.17 -8.38
C ILE A 122 -25.73 -12.99 -7.18
N ASP A 123 -25.22 -14.17 -7.46
CA ASP A 123 -24.89 -15.16 -6.43
C ASP A 123 -23.39 -15.21 -6.19
N PHE A 124 -22.99 -15.27 -4.91
CA PHE A 124 -21.61 -15.26 -4.48
C PHE A 124 -21.29 -16.55 -3.72
N PRO A 125 -20.40 -17.41 -4.27
CA PRO A 125 -19.92 -18.59 -3.58
C PRO A 125 -18.87 -18.26 -2.53
N LEU A 126 -18.89 -18.97 -1.40
CA LEU A 126 -17.87 -18.94 -0.36
C LEU A 126 -17.45 -20.37 0.00
N TYR A 127 -16.20 -20.51 0.44
CA TYR A 127 -15.59 -21.77 0.84
C TYR A 127 -15.05 -21.66 2.26
N PRO A 128 -15.25 -22.66 3.15
CA PRO A 128 -14.66 -22.64 4.48
C PRO A 128 -13.13 -22.54 4.43
N GLN A 129 -12.55 -21.74 5.33
CA GLN A 129 -11.11 -21.58 5.48
C GLN A 129 -10.75 -21.53 6.96
N GLU A 130 -9.76 -22.30 7.36
CA GLU A 130 -9.15 -22.12 8.67
C GLU A 130 -8.23 -20.90 8.65
N GLU A 131 -8.38 -20.03 9.64
CA GLU A 131 -7.61 -18.79 9.77
C GLU A 131 -7.02 -18.75 11.19
N PRO A 132 -5.70 -18.94 11.34
CA PRO A 132 -5.06 -18.80 12.64
C PRO A 132 -5.11 -17.34 13.11
N GLU A 133 -5.20 -17.13 14.43
CA GLU A 133 -5.16 -15.76 15.00
C GLU A 133 -3.78 -15.10 14.84
N THR A 134 -2.71 -15.90 14.75
CA THR A 134 -1.35 -15.46 14.44
C THR A 134 -1.03 -15.78 13.00
N PHE A 135 -0.78 -14.75 12.18
CA PHE A 135 -0.49 -14.90 10.76
C PHE A 135 0.38 -13.75 10.23
N SER A 136 1.14 -14.03 9.18
CA SER A 136 1.95 -13.05 8.46
C SER A 136 1.29 -12.65 7.15
N THR A 137 1.50 -11.40 6.77
CA THR A 137 1.10 -10.82 5.47
C THR A 137 2.27 -10.06 4.86
N VAL A 138 2.22 -9.78 3.56
CA VAL A 138 3.22 -8.95 2.90
C VAL A 138 2.55 -7.75 2.22
N PHE A 139 3.17 -6.58 2.35
CA PHE A 139 2.71 -5.34 1.76
C PHE A 139 3.76 -4.79 0.79
N PHE A 140 3.39 -4.72 -0.49
CA PHE A 140 4.13 -4.03 -1.53
C PHE A 140 3.57 -2.62 -1.69
N ALA A 141 4.43 -1.63 -1.66
CA ALA A 141 4.08 -0.29 -2.10
C ALA A 141 4.78 -0.04 -3.43
N ASP A 142 4.10 0.63 -4.35
CA ASP A 142 4.67 1.26 -5.53
C ASP A 142 5.67 0.34 -6.27
N THR A 143 5.20 -0.78 -6.79
CA THR A 143 5.98 -1.64 -7.71
C THR A 143 6.30 -0.91 -9.01
N GLN A 144 5.39 -0.08 -9.47
CA GLN A 144 5.51 1.04 -10.40
C GLN A 144 6.38 0.76 -11.62
N ALA A 145 6.12 -0.38 -12.28
CA ALA A 145 6.84 -0.79 -13.47
C ALA A 145 6.41 0.05 -14.70
N ARG A 146 7.39 0.63 -15.42
CA ARG A 146 7.18 1.39 -16.68
C ARG A 146 7.16 0.49 -17.93
N GLY A 147 7.50 -0.78 -17.78
CA GLY A 147 7.54 -1.74 -18.88
C GLY A 147 8.02 -3.11 -18.40
N ILE A 148 8.06 -4.07 -19.32
CA ILE A 148 8.41 -5.48 -19.01
C ILE A 148 9.79 -5.62 -18.35
N ARG A 149 10.75 -4.76 -18.69
CA ARG A 149 12.07 -4.76 -18.02
C ARG A 149 11.93 -4.56 -16.51
N GLU A 150 11.10 -3.63 -16.08
CA GLU A 150 10.89 -3.32 -14.66
C GLU A 150 9.95 -4.33 -13.98
N VAL A 151 9.03 -4.93 -14.71
CA VAL A 151 8.33 -6.14 -14.22
C VAL A 151 9.35 -7.22 -13.84
N ASN A 152 10.40 -7.42 -14.66
CA ASN A 152 11.47 -8.36 -14.33
C ASN A 152 12.29 -7.92 -13.10
N PHE A 153 12.41 -6.62 -12.84
CA PHE A 153 13.04 -6.14 -11.60
C PHE A 153 12.18 -6.50 -10.38
N VAL A 154 10.85 -6.27 -10.45
CA VAL A 154 9.91 -6.69 -9.38
C VAL A 154 10.02 -8.19 -9.11
N ILE A 155 10.11 -9.01 -10.17
CA ILE A 155 10.28 -10.47 -10.03
C ILE A 155 11.53 -10.79 -9.23
N ARG A 156 12.67 -10.22 -9.62
CA ARG A 156 13.98 -10.51 -9.01
C ARG A 156 14.12 -9.95 -7.60
N ASP A 157 13.60 -8.74 -7.37
CA ASP A 157 13.79 -8.03 -6.11
C ASP A 157 12.82 -8.48 -5.02
N ALA A 158 11.57 -8.79 -5.38
CA ALA A 158 10.55 -9.05 -4.39
C ALA A 158 9.86 -10.43 -4.53
N VAL A 159 9.42 -10.81 -5.74
CA VAL A 159 8.61 -12.01 -5.92
C VAL A 159 9.40 -13.29 -5.63
N GLU A 160 10.62 -13.42 -6.17
CA GLU A 160 11.45 -14.63 -6.00
C GLU A 160 11.77 -14.92 -4.54
N GLU A 161 11.95 -13.88 -3.72
CA GLU A 161 12.22 -14.03 -2.27
C GLU A 161 11.02 -14.55 -1.48
N LEU A 162 9.80 -14.41 -2.01
CA LEU A 162 8.55 -14.76 -1.34
C LEU A 162 7.96 -16.10 -1.76
N ILE A 163 8.48 -16.72 -2.81
CA ILE A 163 8.01 -18.05 -3.25
C ILE A 163 8.22 -19.07 -2.14
N GLY A 164 7.12 -19.66 -1.66
CA GLY A 164 7.15 -20.65 -0.58
C GLY A 164 7.24 -20.08 0.83
N SER A 165 7.11 -18.75 0.99
CA SER A 165 7.00 -18.12 2.31
C SER A 165 5.64 -18.42 2.96
N ASP A 166 5.62 -18.52 4.29
CA ASP A 166 4.41 -18.75 5.07
C ASP A 166 3.68 -17.43 5.35
N ILE A 167 2.96 -16.93 4.35
CA ILE A 167 2.12 -15.73 4.43
C ILE A 167 0.68 -16.06 4.07
N ALA A 168 -0.27 -15.44 4.75
CA ALA A 168 -1.70 -15.67 4.52
C ALA A 168 -2.19 -15.04 3.20
N PHE A 169 -1.72 -13.84 2.92
CA PHE A 169 -2.04 -13.07 1.69
C PHE A 169 -1.06 -11.91 1.50
N GLY A 170 -1.07 -11.31 0.31
CA GLY A 170 -0.33 -10.11 0.00
C GLY A 170 -1.23 -8.92 -0.34
N VAL A 171 -0.68 -7.72 -0.23
CA VAL A 171 -1.36 -6.45 -0.51
C VAL A 171 -0.46 -5.56 -1.35
N SER A 172 -0.99 -4.99 -2.45
CA SER A 172 -0.38 -3.85 -3.15
C SER A 172 -1.05 -2.55 -2.68
N LEU A 173 -0.24 -1.58 -2.27
CA LEU A 173 -0.68 -0.28 -1.76
C LEU A 173 -0.89 0.78 -2.87
N GLY A 174 -1.17 0.34 -4.10
CA GLY A 174 -1.33 1.20 -5.27
C GLY A 174 -0.01 1.49 -5.98
N ASP A 175 -0.10 2.24 -7.09
CA ASP A 175 0.98 2.45 -8.05
C ASP A 175 1.64 1.11 -8.45
N ILE A 176 0.78 0.18 -8.84
CA ILE A 176 1.18 -1.17 -9.28
C ILE A 176 1.99 -1.04 -10.56
N VAL A 177 1.56 -0.14 -11.43
CA VAL A 177 2.23 0.21 -12.69
C VAL A 177 2.58 1.70 -12.73
N ALA A 178 3.41 2.12 -13.69
CA ALA A 178 3.75 3.51 -13.91
C ALA A 178 3.02 4.02 -15.17
N ASP A 179 1.74 4.35 -15.03
CA ASP A 179 0.90 4.99 -16.06
C ASP A 179 0.52 4.11 -17.26
N ASP A 180 0.79 2.82 -17.23
CA ASP A 180 0.41 1.87 -18.28
C ASP A 180 -0.36 0.68 -17.71
N PRO A 181 -1.70 0.74 -17.61
CA PRO A 181 -2.53 -0.36 -17.10
C PRO A 181 -2.47 -1.66 -17.92
N ALA A 182 -1.91 -1.64 -19.14
CA ALA A 182 -1.66 -2.89 -19.89
C ALA A 182 -0.63 -3.80 -19.20
N LEU A 183 0.17 -3.24 -18.27
CA LEU A 183 1.13 -4.00 -17.48
C LEU A 183 0.51 -4.71 -16.27
N PHE A 184 -0.78 -4.52 -15.97
CA PHE A 184 -1.44 -5.26 -14.88
C PHE A 184 -1.36 -6.77 -15.08
N ASP A 185 -1.59 -7.26 -16.30
CA ASP A 185 -1.52 -8.69 -16.58
C ASP A 185 -0.14 -9.30 -16.31
N PRO A 186 0.98 -8.81 -16.90
CA PRO A 186 2.29 -9.40 -16.65
C PRO A 186 2.77 -9.25 -15.20
N ILE A 187 2.43 -8.17 -14.49
CA ILE A 187 2.82 -7.99 -13.09
C ILE A 187 2.01 -8.91 -12.16
N ASN A 188 0.70 -9.05 -12.42
CA ASN A 188 -0.16 -9.97 -11.68
C ASN A 188 0.25 -11.43 -11.88
N ALA A 189 0.60 -11.81 -13.11
CA ALA A 189 1.12 -13.13 -13.43
C ALA A 189 2.42 -13.45 -12.65
N ALA A 190 3.28 -12.44 -12.49
CA ALA A 190 4.50 -12.57 -11.70
C ALA A 190 4.19 -12.73 -10.20
N ILE A 191 3.40 -11.83 -9.63
CA ILE A 191 3.03 -11.83 -8.21
C ILE A 191 2.27 -13.12 -7.83
N ALA A 192 1.45 -13.65 -8.73
CA ALA A 192 0.72 -14.91 -8.52
C ALA A 192 1.63 -16.11 -8.23
N GLN A 193 2.92 -16.06 -8.62
CA GLN A 193 3.89 -17.13 -8.33
C GLN A 193 4.20 -17.26 -6.84
N ILE A 194 3.94 -16.24 -6.04
CA ILE A 194 4.02 -16.31 -4.58
C ILE A 194 3.02 -17.35 -4.04
N GLY A 195 1.86 -17.51 -4.70
CA GLY A 195 0.92 -18.60 -4.44
C GLY A 195 -0.20 -18.28 -3.46
N VAL A 196 -0.31 -17.05 -2.96
CA VAL A 196 -1.32 -16.61 -1.98
C VAL A 196 -2.34 -15.64 -2.61
N PRO A 197 -3.52 -15.41 -2.00
CA PRO A 197 -4.43 -14.35 -2.41
C PRO A 197 -3.76 -12.98 -2.39
N TRP A 198 -4.11 -12.11 -3.37
CA TRP A 198 -3.50 -10.79 -3.48
C TRP A 198 -4.55 -9.69 -3.60
N TYR A 199 -4.52 -8.74 -2.67
CA TYR A 199 -5.44 -7.60 -2.60
C TYR A 199 -4.76 -6.33 -3.09
N ASN A 200 -5.51 -5.44 -3.76
CA ASN A 200 -4.92 -4.28 -4.41
C ASN A 200 -5.65 -2.99 -4.01
N ALA A 201 -4.91 -1.96 -3.61
CA ALA A 201 -5.37 -0.59 -3.54
C ALA A 201 -5.07 0.13 -4.86
N PHE A 202 -5.85 1.16 -5.15
CA PHE A 202 -5.68 1.99 -6.34
C PHE A 202 -4.69 3.13 -6.07
N GLY A 203 -3.71 3.33 -6.97
CA GLY A 203 -2.75 4.41 -6.94
C GLY A 203 -2.94 5.42 -8.09
N ASN A 204 -2.27 6.55 -8.02
CA ASN A 204 -2.43 7.60 -9.03
C ASN A 204 -1.77 7.27 -10.38
N HIS A 205 -0.89 6.30 -10.44
CA HIS A 205 -0.29 5.78 -11.67
C HIS A 205 -1.02 4.55 -12.25
N ASP A 206 -2.04 4.03 -11.54
CA ASP A 206 -2.85 2.89 -12.01
C ASP A 206 -4.04 3.32 -12.91
N ASN A 207 -4.08 4.59 -13.30
CA ASN A 207 -5.19 5.21 -13.98
C ASN A 207 -5.15 5.06 -15.51
N ASN A 208 -6.33 5.20 -16.15
CA ASN A 208 -6.45 5.38 -17.58
C ASN A 208 -6.18 6.84 -17.93
N LYS A 209 -5.00 7.17 -18.47
CA LYS A 209 -4.59 8.54 -18.80
C LYS A 209 -5.24 9.12 -20.06
N ASP A 210 -5.81 8.29 -20.89
CA ASP A 210 -6.47 8.66 -22.15
C ASP A 210 -7.92 9.16 -21.95
N VAL A 211 -8.40 9.21 -20.71
CA VAL A 211 -9.72 9.73 -20.35
C VAL A 211 -9.62 10.79 -19.26
N ALA A 212 -10.62 11.69 -19.19
CA ALA A 212 -10.70 12.73 -18.18
C ALA A 212 -11.71 12.39 -17.09
N GLY A 213 -11.49 12.93 -15.89
CA GLY A 213 -12.38 12.77 -14.74
C GLY A 213 -12.13 11.53 -13.91
N ASP A 214 -12.71 11.52 -12.72
CA ASP A 214 -12.39 10.54 -11.70
C ASP A 214 -12.85 9.12 -12.07
N ARG A 215 -14.12 8.93 -12.35
CA ARG A 215 -14.70 7.59 -12.63
C ARG A 215 -14.12 6.89 -13.86
N PRO A 216 -13.95 7.55 -15.03
CA PRO A 216 -13.34 6.91 -16.19
C PRO A 216 -11.91 6.46 -15.97
N SER A 217 -11.15 7.18 -15.13
CA SER A 217 -9.75 6.88 -14.84
C SER A 217 -9.55 5.53 -14.15
N HIS A 218 -10.58 4.98 -13.50
CA HIS A 218 -10.52 3.69 -12.79
C HIS A 218 -10.89 2.48 -13.67
N THR A 219 -11.26 2.69 -14.94
CA THR A 219 -11.90 1.67 -15.77
C THR A 219 -11.14 0.34 -15.83
N THR A 220 -9.84 0.37 -16.21
CA THR A 220 -9.03 -0.84 -16.34
C THR A 220 -8.72 -1.46 -14.97
N PHE A 221 -8.49 -0.65 -13.94
CA PHE A 221 -8.30 -1.13 -12.58
C PHE A 221 -9.54 -1.88 -12.07
N GLU A 222 -10.73 -1.29 -12.18
CA GLU A 222 -11.98 -1.91 -11.74
C GLU A 222 -12.32 -3.18 -12.54
N LYS A 223 -11.98 -3.21 -13.84
CA LYS A 223 -12.13 -4.43 -14.64
C LYS A 223 -11.25 -5.56 -14.14
N THR A 224 -10.02 -5.25 -13.71
CA THR A 224 -9.00 -6.22 -13.30
C THR A 224 -9.20 -6.68 -11.86
N TYR A 225 -9.47 -5.73 -10.93
CA TYR A 225 -9.43 -5.95 -9.49
C TYR A 225 -10.78 -5.82 -8.79
N GLY A 226 -11.79 -5.29 -9.46
CA GLY A 226 -13.09 -4.96 -8.86
C GLY A 226 -13.10 -3.58 -8.21
N PRO A 227 -13.85 -3.38 -7.10
CA PRO A 227 -14.00 -2.08 -6.47
C PRO A 227 -12.66 -1.56 -5.94
N SER A 228 -12.40 -0.24 -6.08
CA SER A 228 -11.21 0.42 -5.53
C SER A 228 -11.31 0.68 -4.01
N THR A 229 -12.55 0.80 -3.49
CA THR A 229 -12.85 0.83 -2.05
C THR A 229 -13.67 -0.40 -1.68
N TYR A 230 -13.13 -1.23 -0.76
CA TYR A 230 -13.76 -2.48 -0.34
C TYR A 230 -13.26 -2.91 1.05
N ALA A 231 -13.79 -4.02 1.58
CA ALA A 231 -13.33 -4.60 2.82
C ALA A 231 -13.29 -6.14 2.76
N PHE A 232 -12.51 -6.72 3.63
CA PHE A 232 -12.47 -8.16 3.89
C PHE A 232 -12.02 -8.42 5.33
N GLU A 233 -12.30 -9.60 5.85
CA GLU A 233 -11.86 -10.01 7.18
C GLU A 233 -10.93 -11.21 7.10
N TYR A 234 -9.98 -11.29 8.04
CA TYR A 234 -9.15 -12.45 8.28
C TYR A 234 -8.91 -12.58 9.78
N ALA A 235 -9.21 -13.74 10.36
CA ALA A 235 -9.14 -13.98 11.80
C ALA A 235 -9.83 -12.87 12.62
N LYS A 236 -9.11 -12.13 13.46
CA LYS A 236 -9.63 -11.01 14.27
C LYS A 236 -9.42 -9.63 13.65
N VAL A 237 -9.02 -9.58 12.40
CA VAL A 237 -8.70 -8.33 11.71
C VAL A 237 -9.73 -8.02 10.63
N ALA A 238 -10.24 -6.79 10.64
CA ALA A 238 -11.07 -6.21 9.59
C ALA A 238 -10.20 -5.29 8.72
N PHE A 239 -10.00 -5.65 7.45
CA PHE A 239 -9.22 -4.88 6.49
C PHE A 239 -10.13 -4.03 5.63
N ILE A 240 -9.76 -2.77 5.40
CA ILE A 240 -10.46 -1.83 4.52
C ILE A 240 -9.45 -1.28 3.51
N ALA A 241 -9.64 -1.60 2.24
CA ALA A 241 -9.01 -0.89 1.14
C ALA A 241 -9.76 0.42 0.93
N LEU A 242 -9.04 1.53 0.90
CA LEU A 242 -9.62 2.86 0.74
C LEU A 242 -8.99 3.57 -0.45
N ASP A 243 -9.77 3.84 -1.46
CA ASP A 243 -9.35 4.69 -2.56
C ASP A 243 -9.37 6.16 -2.13
N ASN A 244 -8.19 6.77 -2.11
CA ASN A 244 -8.03 8.17 -1.72
C ASN A 244 -7.36 9.03 -2.80
N ILE A 245 -7.43 8.57 -4.06
CA ILE A 245 -6.99 9.30 -5.25
C ILE A 245 -8.21 9.79 -6.03
N VAL A 246 -8.29 11.07 -6.33
CA VAL A 246 -9.41 11.70 -7.05
C VAL A 246 -8.90 12.47 -8.26
N PHE A 247 -9.19 11.99 -9.46
CA PHE A 247 -8.76 12.64 -10.69
C PHE A 247 -9.64 13.84 -11.05
N LYS A 248 -9.03 14.86 -11.64
CA LYS A 248 -9.69 16.11 -12.06
C LYS A 248 -10.00 16.08 -13.55
N GLU A 249 -11.07 16.77 -13.95
CA GLU A 249 -11.44 16.93 -15.37
C GLU A 249 -10.35 17.65 -16.18
N GLU A 250 -9.64 18.60 -15.54
CA GLU A 250 -8.55 19.34 -16.16
C GLU A 250 -7.18 18.63 -16.11
N GLY A 251 -7.14 17.41 -15.60
CA GLY A 251 -5.94 16.62 -15.39
C GLY A 251 -5.32 16.76 -14.01
N GLY A 252 -4.45 15.80 -13.67
CA GLY A 252 -3.90 15.64 -12.31
C GLY A 252 -4.90 15.04 -11.32
N HIS A 253 -4.49 14.94 -10.07
CA HIS A 253 -5.30 14.36 -9.00
C HIS A 253 -5.17 15.13 -7.69
N ASP A 254 -6.14 14.93 -6.81
CA ASP A 254 -6.07 15.30 -5.39
C ASP A 254 -6.01 14.02 -4.54
N THR A 255 -5.35 14.11 -3.41
CA THR A 255 -5.41 13.06 -2.39
C THR A 255 -6.50 13.40 -1.40
N ARG A 256 -7.63 12.71 -1.47
CA ARG A 256 -8.75 12.89 -0.54
C ARG A 256 -9.68 11.70 -0.54
N ILE A 257 -10.40 11.50 0.55
CA ILE A 257 -11.44 10.48 0.67
C ILE A 257 -12.75 11.04 0.13
N ARG A 258 -13.42 10.29 -0.75
CA ARG A 258 -14.75 10.71 -1.29
C ARG A 258 -15.82 10.51 -0.23
N ASP A 259 -16.89 11.32 -0.28
CA ASP A 259 -18.02 11.16 0.64
C ASP A 259 -18.70 9.78 0.49
N ARG A 260 -18.72 9.19 -0.73
CA ARG A 260 -19.24 7.83 -0.95
C ARG A 260 -18.40 6.77 -0.20
N ASP A 261 -17.09 6.92 -0.20
CA ASP A 261 -16.18 5.99 0.48
C ASP A 261 -16.31 6.09 2.00
N LEU A 262 -16.51 7.31 2.53
CA LEU A 262 -16.85 7.52 3.95
C LEU A 262 -18.21 6.89 4.31
N LEU A 263 -19.20 6.90 3.42
CA LEU A 263 -20.48 6.22 3.63
C LEU A 263 -20.29 4.70 3.70
N PHE A 264 -19.49 4.12 2.80
CA PHE A 264 -19.13 2.70 2.84
C PHE A 264 -18.44 2.34 4.16
N VAL A 265 -17.39 3.06 4.54
CA VAL A 265 -16.65 2.83 5.80
C VAL A 265 -17.60 2.92 6.99
N LYS A 266 -18.43 3.96 7.06
CA LYS A 266 -19.43 4.12 8.12
C LYS A 266 -20.42 2.96 8.17
N SER A 267 -20.94 2.53 7.02
CA SER A 267 -21.91 1.42 6.91
C SER A 267 -21.26 0.10 7.36
N TYR A 268 -20.05 -0.19 6.86
CA TYR A 268 -19.32 -1.41 7.23
C TYR A 268 -18.97 -1.46 8.73
N LEU A 269 -18.45 -0.38 9.30
CA LEU A 269 -18.04 -0.33 10.70
C LEU A 269 -19.19 -0.52 11.70
N GLN A 270 -20.45 -0.39 11.29
CA GLN A 270 -21.61 -0.74 12.12
C GLN A 270 -21.73 -2.26 12.37
N HIS A 271 -21.15 -3.06 11.49
CA HIS A 271 -21.18 -4.52 11.56
C HIS A 271 -19.89 -5.11 12.15
N VAL A 272 -18.81 -4.31 12.27
CA VAL A 272 -17.52 -4.78 12.82
C VAL A 272 -17.58 -4.78 14.35
N PRO A 273 -17.32 -5.91 15.02
CA PRO A 273 -17.18 -5.98 16.49
C PRO A 273 -16.08 -5.04 17.00
N LYS A 274 -16.32 -4.40 18.14
CA LYS A 274 -15.39 -3.39 18.70
C LYS A 274 -14.08 -3.96 19.24
N ASP A 275 -14.01 -5.25 19.46
CA ASP A 275 -12.84 -6.00 19.90
C ASP A 275 -11.94 -6.50 18.74
N ARG A 276 -12.23 -6.13 17.52
CA ARG A 276 -11.39 -6.41 16.35
C ARG A 276 -10.37 -5.30 16.10
N LEU A 277 -9.24 -5.67 15.52
CA LEU A 277 -8.32 -4.72 14.91
C LEU A 277 -8.89 -4.26 13.56
N VAL A 278 -8.99 -2.95 13.36
CA VAL A 278 -9.36 -2.35 12.07
C VAL A 278 -8.10 -1.84 11.38
N VAL A 279 -7.78 -2.45 10.25
CA VAL A 279 -6.62 -2.09 9.41
C VAL A 279 -7.11 -1.42 8.14
N LEU A 280 -6.67 -0.17 7.91
CA LEU A 280 -6.88 0.48 6.62
C LEU A 280 -5.62 0.39 5.79
N PHE A 281 -5.78 0.14 4.51
CA PHE A 281 -4.69 0.26 3.55
C PHE A 281 -5.14 1.09 2.33
N MET A 282 -4.25 1.93 1.85
CA MET A 282 -4.53 2.92 0.81
C MET A 282 -3.24 3.31 0.10
N HIS A 283 -3.37 4.09 -0.97
CA HIS A 283 -2.17 4.55 -1.67
C HIS A 283 -1.55 5.79 -1.00
N ALA A 284 -2.25 6.91 -0.96
CA ALA A 284 -1.69 8.16 -0.43
C ALA A 284 -1.76 8.21 1.11
N PRO A 285 -0.71 8.72 1.79
CA PRO A 285 -0.70 8.81 3.24
C PRO A 285 -1.79 9.74 3.80
N LEU A 286 -2.42 9.32 4.90
CA LEU A 286 -3.48 10.07 5.58
C LEU A 286 -3.05 11.50 5.96
N ARG A 287 -1.78 11.70 6.27
CA ARG A 287 -1.25 13.01 6.66
C ARG A 287 -1.40 14.08 5.57
N SER A 288 -1.45 13.68 4.31
CA SER A 288 -1.64 14.58 3.16
C SER A 288 -3.02 14.46 2.53
N CYS A 289 -3.93 13.71 3.16
CA CYS A 289 -5.22 13.37 2.60
C CYS A 289 -6.32 14.33 3.09
N GLY A 290 -7.15 14.82 2.15
CA GLY A 290 -8.33 15.60 2.49
C GLY A 290 -9.43 14.72 3.11
N GLN A 291 -10.22 15.30 4.03
CA GLN A 291 -11.29 14.66 4.79
C GLN A 291 -10.82 13.58 5.80
N VAL A 292 -9.53 13.60 6.17
CA VAL A 292 -8.96 12.63 7.12
C VAL A 292 -9.66 12.69 8.48
N GLU A 293 -10.07 13.87 8.93
CA GLU A 293 -10.75 14.05 10.23
C GLU A 293 -12.06 13.26 10.28
N LYS A 294 -12.83 13.24 9.19
CA LYS A 294 -14.07 12.47 9.11
C LYS A 294 -13.83 10.96 9.19
N LEU A 295 -12.76 10.47 8.54
CA LEU A 295 -12.37 9.06 8.60
C LEU A 295 -11.94 8.68 10.02
N LEU A 296 -11.08 9.49 10.63
CA LEU A 296 -10.57 9.22 11.98
C LEU A 296 -11.67 9.29 13.03
N ASP A 297 -12.69 10.16 12.86
CA ASP A 297 -13.88 10.18 13.71
C ASP A 297 -14.66 8.85 13.64
N LEU A 298 -14.81 8.26 12.44
CA LEU A 298 -15.45 6.95 12.26
C LEU A 298 -14.67 5.80 12.93
N LEU A 299 -13.34 5.89 12.96
CA LEU A 299 -12.45 4.88 13.54
C LEU A 299 -12.29 5.02 15.05
N SER A 300 -12.39 6.24 15.59
CA SER A 300 -12.13 6.55 17.01
C SER A 300 -12.91 5.68 18.01
N PRO A 301 -14.12 5.15 17.71
CA PRO A 301 -14.80 4.22 18.60
C PRO A 301 -14.16 2.81 18.69
N PHE A 302 -13.15 2.51 17.88
CA PHE A 302 -12.43 1.22 17.90
C PHE A 302 -11.13 1.36 18.68
N PRO A 303 -10.89 0.50 19.69
CA PRO A 303 -9.67 0.59 20.50
C PRO A 303 -8.40 0.16 19.74
N HIS A 304 -8.55 -0.69 18.73
CA HIS A 304 -7.44 -1.24 17.95
C HIS A 304 -7.57 -0.81 16.49
N THR A 305 -6.70 0.10 16.07
CA THR A 305 -6.71 0.62 14.69
C THR A 305 -5.28 0.81 14.20
N PHE A 306 -5.09 0.54 12.91
CA PHE A 306 -3.82 0.72 12.22
C PHE A 306 -4.10 1.13 10.77
N SER A 307 -3.21 1.90 10.16
CA SER A 307 -3.29 2.18 8.73
C SER A 307 -1.93 2.18 8.06
N VAL A 308 -1.90 1.77 6.78
CA VAL A 308 -0.69 1.68 5.97
C VAL A 308 -0.92 2.29 4.59
N ALA A 309 0.09 3.00 4.07
CA ALA A 309 0.07 3.64 2.76
C ALA A 309 1.44 3.54 2.07
N GLY A 310 1.48 3.86 0.76
CA GLY A 310 2.69 4.00 -0.07
C GLY A 310 2.94 5.44 -0.52
N HIS A 311 3.10 5.64 -1.85
CA HIS A 311 3.09 6.92 -2.59
C HIS A 311 4.32 7.83 -2.35
N TRP A 312 4.87 7.91 -1.18
CA TRP A 312 5.92 8.89 -0.90
C TRP A 312 7.34 8.42 -1.22
N HIS A 313 7.52 7.16 -1.60
CA HIS A 313 8.84 6.55 -1.83
C HIS A 313 9.81 6.83 -0.68
N ARG A 314 9.33 6.60 0.53
CA ARG A 314 10.08 6.70 1.80
C ARG A 314 9.36 5.93 2.89
N GLN A 315 10.06 5.67 3.97
CA GLN A 315 9.48 4.98 5.12
C GLN A 315 9.25 5.94 6.28
N ASN A 316 8.04 5.92 6.85
CA ASN A 316 7.71 6.78 7.98
C ASN A 316 6.64 6.16 8.88
N HIS A 317 6.76 6.42 10.17
CA HIS A 317 5.71 6.18 11.15
C HIS A 317 5.12 7.50 11.62
N PHE A 318 3.81 7.59 11.64
CA PHE A 318 3.06 8.72 12.18
C PHE A 318 2.09 8.25 13.24
N PHE A 319 1.92 9.05 14.29
CA PHE A 319 0.98 8.82 15.36
C PHE A 319 0.00 9.97 15.37
N LEU A 320 -1.14 9.79 14.66
CA LEU A 320 -2.14 10.82 14.44
C LEU A 320 -2.98 11.01 15.69
N GLY A 321 -3.03 12.24 16.18
CA GLY A 321 -3.72 12.65 17.39
C GLY A 321 -4.89 13.62 17.13
N GLU A 322 -5.22 14.41 18.14
CA GLU A 322 -6.31 15.39 18.11
C GLU A 322 -6.16 16.43 16.98
N ASP A 323 -4.93 16.75 16.60
CA ASP A 323 -4.58 17.64 15.48
C ASP A 323 -5.03 17.10 14.11
N PHE A 324 -5.35 15.81 14.03
CA PHE A 324 -5.94 15.15 12.86
C PHE A 324 -7.40 14.73 13.08
N GLY A 325 -8.05 15.17 14.17
CA GLY A 325 -9.43 14.79 14.50
C GLY A 325 -9.56 13.44 15.20
N TRP A 326 -8.46 12.80 15.61
CA TRP A 326 -8.49 11.56 16.36
C TRP A 326 -8.93 11.79 17.80
N THR A 327 -9.96 11.06 18.26
CA THR A 327 -10.49 11.17 19.62
C THR A 327 -10.35 9.87 20.43
N GLY A 328 -9.69 8.86 19.87
CA GLY A 328 -9.40 7.60 20.56
C GLY A 328 -8.38 7.80 21.69
N LYS A 329 -8.27 6.81 22.59
CA LYS A 329 -7.40 6.86 23.76
C LYS A 329 -5.92 6.99 23.42
N ASP A 330 -5.45 6.12 22.53
CA ASP A 330 -4.07 6.12 22.04
C ASP A 330 -4.06 6.68 20.62
N LYS A 331 -2.98 7.39 20.24
CA LYS A 331 -2.85 7.93 18.88
C LYS A 331 -2.97 6.83 17.83
N HIS A 332 -3.66 7.12 16.73
CA HIS A 332 -3.76 6.22 15.59
C HIS A 332 -2.39 6.06 14.90
N HIS A 333 -1.90 4.83 14.79
CA HIS A 333 -0.66 4.55 14.09
C HIS A 333 -0.92 4.47 12.59
N HIS A 334 -0.24 5.34 11.84
CA HIS A 334 -0.23 5.39 10.39
C HIS A 334 1.18 5.15 9.88
N PHE A 335 1.36 4.11 9.10
CA PHE A 335 2.64 3.70 8.55
C PHE A 335 2.71 4.02 7.04
N VAL A 336 3.78 4.66 6.60
CA VAL A 336 4.12 4.82 5.19
C VAL A 336 5.19 3.82 4.87
N ASN A 337 4.84 2.85 4.04
CA ASN A 337 5.68 1.71 3.68
C ASN A 337 6.71 2.09 2.62
N GLY A 338 7.94 1.63 2.80
CA GLY A 338 8.96 1.70 1.76
C GLY A 338 8.55 0.93 0.51
N THR A 339 8.98 1.42 -0.66
CA THR A 339 8.47 0.98 -1.95
C THR A 339 9.34 -0.09 -2.59
N VAL A 340 8.74 -1.00 -3.37
CA VAL A 340 9.47 -2.04 -4.11
C VAL A 340 10.31 -1.42 -5.22
N SER A 341 9.80 -0.39 -5.89
CA SER A 341 10.56 0.36 -6.89
C SER A 341 11.62 1.31 -6.30
N GLY A 342 11.64 1.45 -4.96
CA GLY A 342 12.50 2.42 -4.29
C GLY A 342 12.33 3.84 -4.84
N SER A 343 13.40 4.43 -5.39
CA SER A 343 13.34 5.71 -6.11
C SER A 343 13.00 5.50 -7.59
N TRP A 344 11.84 4.87 -7.89
CA TRP A 344 11.32 4.65 -9.26
C TRP A 344 12.30 3.89 -10.16
N TRP A 345 12.94 2.85 -9.65
CA TRP A 345 13.96 2.08 -10.36
C TRP A 345 15.11 2.95 -10.88
N CYS A 346 15.48 3.99 -10.11
CA CYS A 346 16.58 4.90 -10.45
C CYS A 346 17.86 4.54 -9.69
N GLY A 347 18.98 5.15 -10.10
CA GLY A 347 20.30 4.97 -9.51
C GLY A 347 21.21 4.03 -10.29
N LEU A 348 22.39 3.80 -9.74
CA LEU A 348 23.37 2.89 -10.34
C LEU A 348 22.84 1.45 -10.33
N GLN A 349 23.09 0.74 -11.42
CA GLN A 349 22.76 -0.67 -11.54
C GLN A 349 23.80 -1.55 -10.85
N ASP A 350 23.34 -2.64 -10.28
CA ASP A 350 24.18 -3.70 -9.74
C ASP A 350 24.65 -4.68 -10.84
N GLU A 351 25.27 -5.79 -10.42
CA GLU A 351 25.78 -6.84 -11.31
C GLU A 351 24.69 -7.60 -12.11
N LEU A 352 23.43 -7.47 -11.71
CA LEU A 352 22.27 -8.03 -12.42
C LEU A 352 21.64 -7.04 -13.38
N GLY A 353 22.13 -5.80 -13.43
CA GLY A 353 21.55 -4.71 -14.19
C GLY A 353 20.27 -4.14 -13.57
N ILE A 354 20.06 -4.38 -12.26
CA ILE A 354 18.94 -3.85 -11.49
C ILE A 354 19.42 -2.60 -10.73
N PRO A 355 18.70 -1.47 -10.82
CA PRO A 355 19.05 -0.27 -10.06
C PRO A 355 19.02 -0.52 -8.55
N HIS A 356 19.97 0.05 -7.81
CA HIS A 356 19.94 0.02 -6.35
C HIS A 356 18.71 0.72 -5.77
N ALA A 357 18.13 1.64 -6.50
CA ALA A 357 16.85 2.30 -6.24
C ALA A 357 16.65 2.75 -4.77
N VAL A 358 17.71 3.22 -4.13
CA VAL A 358 17.64 3.72 -2.74
C VAL A 358 16.68 4.90 -2.69
N MET A 359 15.71 4.84 -1.79
CA MET A 359 14.74 5.92 -1.59
C MET A 359 15.41 7.19 -1.08
N ASN A 360 14.78 8.34 -1.28
CA ASN A 360 15.40 9.64 -0.97
C ASN A 360 15.64 9.89 0.52
N ASP A 361 15.12 9.05 1.41
CA ASP A 361 15.39 9.01 2.85
C ASP A 361 16.53 8.05 3.23
N GLY A 362 17.15 7.39 2.25
CA GLY A 362 18.26 6.46 2.45
C GLY A 362 17.83 5.02 2.77
N VAL A 363 16.54 4.72 2.83
CA VAL A 363 16.06 3.35 2.97
C VAL A 363 16.20 2.64 1.61
N PRO A 364 16.80 1.44 1.55
CA PRO A 364 16.83 0.64 0.33
C PRO A 364 15.42 0.33 -0.18
N ASN A 365 15.26 0.03 -1.46
CA ASN A 365 14.00 -0.50 -1.97
C ASN A 365 13.62 -1.80 -1.26
N GLY A 366 12.32 -2.02 -1.07
CA GLY A 366 11.86 -3.17 -0.29
C GLY A 366 10.36 -3.22 -0.07
N TYR A 367 9.97 -4.07 0.87
CA TYR A 367 8.60 -4.31 1.25
C TYR A 367 8.52 -4.64 2.76
N SER A 368 7.31 -4.64 3.31
CA SER A 368 7.12 -5.01 4.71
C SER A 368 6.31 -6.27 4.88
N PHE A 369 6.72 -7.11 5.82
CA PHE A 369 5.82 -8.06 6.47
C PHE A 369 5.09 -7.34 7.59
N ILE A 370 3.79 -7.63 7.72
CA ILE A 370 3.02 -7.25 8.88
C ILE A 370 2.51 -8.55 9.50
N ASP A 371 3.02 -8.83 10.70
CA ASP A 371 2.68 -10.03 11.46
C ASP A 371 1.58 -9.67 12.46
N PHE A 372 0.48 -10.40 12.45
CA PHE A 372 -0.66 -10.19 13.33
C PHE A 372 -0.71 -11.27 14.39
N ASP A 373 -1.09 -10.89 15.62
CA ASP A 373 -1.39 -11.81 16.73
C ASP A 373 -2.64 -11.32 17.46
N GLY A 374 -3.79 -11.84 17.06
CA GLY A 374 -5.09 -11.36 17.52
C GLY A 374 -5.35 -9.91 17.04
N VAL A 375 -5.19 -8.94 17.95
CA VAL A 375 -5.35 -7.50 17.67
C VAL A 375 -4.04 -6.72 17.72
N ASP A 376 -2.95 -7.39 18.06
CA ASP A 376 -1.61 -6.83 18.03
C ASP A 376 -0.95 -7.09 16.68
N TYR A 377 0.06 -6.27 16.34
CA TYR A 377 0.80 -6.42 15.09
C TYR A 377 2.26 -5.97 15.25
N GLN A 378 3.11 -6.51 14.38
CA GLN A 378 4.52 -6.11 14.23
C GLN A 378 4.82 -5.86 12.75
N ILE A 379 5.72 -4.91 12.48
CA ILE A 379 6.16 -4.52 11.15
C ILE A 379 7.63 -4.90 10.99
N ARG A 380 7.92 -5.73 10.00
CA ARG A 380 9.29 -6.11 9.63
C ARG A 380 9.58 -5.64 8.22
N TYR A 381 10.41 -4.62 8.10
CA TYR A 381 10.89 -4.18 6.79
C TYR A 381 11.87 -5.19 6.20
N LYS A 382 11.79 -5.45 4.90
CA LYS A 382 12.70 -6.31 4.16
C LYS A 382 13.26 -5.53 2.96
N ALA A 383 14.52 -5.13 3.05
CA ALA A 383 15.25 -4.60 1.90
C ALA A 383 15.44 -5.72 0.86
N CYS A 384 15.04 -5.46 -0.38
CA CYS A 384 15.10 -6.42 -1.49
C CYS A 384 16.49 -7.02 -1.63
N ARG A 385 16.57 -8.34 -1.78
CA ARG A 385 17.82 -9.13 -1.95
C ARG A 385 18.89 -8.93 -0.87
N ARG A 386 18.52 -8.32 0.26
CA ARG A 386 19.38 -8.18 1.45
C ARG A 386 18.96 -9.17 2.53
N PRO A 387 19.86 -9.54 3.46
CA PRO A 387 19.48 -10.33 4.62
C PRO A 387 18.35 -9.67 5.44
N ALA A 388 17.53 -10.47 6.13
CA ALA A 388 16.40 -9.95 6.89
C ALA A 388 16.81 -9.08 8.09
N ASP A 389 18.03 -9.25 8.58
CA ASP A 389 18.63 -8.45 9.66
C ASP A 389 19.32 -7.16 9.18
N TYR A 390 19.34 -6.89 7.87
CA TYR A 390 19.81 -5.61 7.34
C TYR A 390 18.76 -4.53 7.56
N GLN A 391 18.79 -3.88 8.71
CA GLN A 391 17.76 -2.96 9.17
C GLN A 391 18.25 -1.54 9.44
N MET A 392 19.57 -1.31 9.30
CA MET A 392 20.15 0.01 9.52
C MET A 392 21.48 0.17 8.77
N ASN A 393 21.88 1.42 8.59
CA ASN A 393 23.23 1.80 8.17
C ASN A 393 23.91 2.60 9.27
N ILE A 394 25.16 2.22 9.60
CA ILE A 394 25.99 2.91 10.58
C ILE A 394 27.10 3.65 9.81
N TYR A 395 27.10 4.96 9.89
CA TYR A 395 28.05 5.85 9.23
C TYR A 395 29.05 6.42 10.22
N VAL A 396 30.31 6.11 10.01
CA VAL A 396 31.44 6.60 10.78
C VAL A 396 32.71 6.42 9.94
N PRO A 397 33.70 7.34 9.99
CA PRO A 397 34.99 7.10 9.35
C PRO A 397 35.64 5.82 9.85
N MET A 398 36.21 5.01 8.94
CA MET A 398 36.89 3.77 9.32
C MET A 398 38.23 4.03 10.05
N ASP A 399 38.90 5.13 9.72
CA ASP A 399 40.16 5.58 10.32
C ASP A 399 39.96 6.94 10.99
N ILE A 400 40.24 7.02 12.28
CA ILE A 400 39.98 8.21 13.10
C ILE A 400 41.27 8.58 13.86
N PRO A 401 41.80 9.82 13.71
CA PRO A 401 42.88 10.30 14.57
C PRO A 401 42.42 10.36 16.03
N LEU A 402 43.26 9.90 16.96
CA LEU A 402 42.95 9.87 18.39
C LEU A 402 42.44 11.23 18.94
N PRO A 403 43.02 12.39 18.55
CA PRO A 403 42.50 13.68 19.02
C PRO A 403 41.08 14.00 18.57
N GLU A 404 40.60 13.39 17.48
CA GLU A 404 39.30 13.60 16.90
C GLU A 404 38.26 12.55 17.35
N ALA A 405 38.74 11.43 17.94
CA ALA A 405 37.88 10.27 18.22
C ALA A 405 36.62 10.63 19.02
N ALA A 406 36.78 11.40 20.10
CA ALA A 406 35.64 11.79 20.96
C ALA A 406 34.68 12.83 20.36
N THR A 407 35.01 13.40 19.19
CA THR A 407 34.21 14.41 18.48
C THR A 407 33.76 13.91 17.11
N THR A 408 34.19 12.73 16.69
CA THR A 408 33.73 12.08 15.45
C THR A 408 32.29 11.64 15.61
N GLU A 409 31.40 12.14 14.76
CA GLU A 409 30.00 11.77 14.78
C GLU A 409 29.81 10.35 14.25
N VAL A 410 29.01 9.58 14.97
CA VAL A 410 28.42 8.31 14.49
C VAL A 410 26.98 8.61 14.13
N LEU A 411 26.62 8.45 12.85
CA LEU A 411 25.28 8.66 12.35
C LEU A 411 24.67 7.30 11.97
N VAL A 412 23.44 7.07 12.35
CA VAL A 412 22.73 5.80 12.11
C VAL A 412 21.41 6.08 11.43
N ASN A 413 21.19 5.45 10.28
CA ASN A 413 19.88 5.40 9.62
C ASN A 413 19.20 4.07 9.97
N VAL A 414 18.12 4.10 10.74
CA VAL A 414 17.32 2.91 11.09
C VAL A 414 16.11 2.86 10.19
N PHE A 415 16.04 1.90 9.27
CA PHE A 415 15.07 1.91 8.16
C PHE A 415 13.61 1.93 8.63
N ASN A 416 13.28 1.19 9.68
CA ASN A 416 11.95 1.14 10.28
C ASN A 416 11.87 1.93 11.61
N GLY A 417 12.71 2.94 11.80
CA GLY A 417 12.76 3.71 13.02
C GLY A 417 11.64 4.76 13.12
N SER A 418 11.18 5.02 14.34
CA SER A 418 10.12 5.96 14.66
C SER A 418 10.47 6.89 15.84
N GLU A 419 9.62 7.85 16.16
CA GLU A 419 9.74 8.67 17.37
C GLU A 419 9.59 7.86 18.68
N ARG A 420 9.16 6.58 18.58
CA ARG A 420 9.02 5.67 19.72
C ARG A 420 10.15 4.67 19.81
N SER A 421 11.05 4.66 18.84
CA SER A 421 12.24 3.79 18.83
C SER A 421 13.27 4.25 19.83
N LYS A 422 13.93 3.30 20.47
CA LYS A 422 15.12 3.50 21.27
C LYS A 422 16.31 2.95 20.51
N VAL A 423 17.28 3.82 20.19
CA VAL A 423 18.51 3.43 19.48
C VAL A 423 19.69 3.71 20.41
N GLU A 424 20.56 2.72 20.59
CA GLU A 424 21.66 2.77 21.53
C GLU A 424 22.95 2.26 20.87
N ILE A 425 24.08 2.82 21.34
CA ILE A 425 25.42 2.46 20.87
C ILE A 425 26.25 1.89 22.01
N SER A 426 27.11 0.92 21.68
CA SER A 426 28.12 0.37 22.57
C SER A 426 29.45 0.24 21.84
N PHE A 427 30.56 0.29 22.57
CA PHE A 427 31.90 0.16 22.02
C PHE A 427 32.60 -1.04 22.64
N ASP A 428 33.23 -1.86 21.77
CA ASP A 428 33.88 -3.11 22.15
C ASP A 428 32.93 -4.07 22.89
N ASP A 429 33.44 -4.85 23.83
CA ASP A 429 32.65 -5.76 24.66
C ASP A 429 32.08 -5.07 25.94
N ARG A 430 32.05 -3.74 25.94
CA ARG A 430 31.46 -2.97 27.02
C ARG A 430 29.94 -3.19 26.96
N CYS A 431 29.37 -3.77 27.97
CA CYS A 431 27.91 -3.90 28.08
C CYS A 431 27.20 -2.55 28.39
N ASP A 432 27.91 -1.44 28.19
CA ASP A 432 27.42 -0.10 28.49
C ASP A 432 26.78 0.50 27.23
N TRP A 433 25.48 0.37 27.15
CA TRP A 433 24.69 0.96 26.07
C TRP A 433 24.39 2.44 26.35
N THR A 434 24.77 3.32 25.44
CA THR A 434 24.50 4.75 25.50
C THR A 434 23.43 5.11 24.47
N PRO A 435 22.33 5.82 24.88
CA PRO A 435 21.32 6.25 23.92
C PRO A 435 21.91 7.21 22.88
N LEU A 436 21.52 7.00 21.62
CA LEU A 436 21.73 7.94 20.52
C LEU A 436 20.61 8.98 20.50
N GLU A 437 20.91 10.19 20.06
CA GLU A 437 19.95 11.29 19.90
C GLU A 437 19.26 11.18 18.52
N GLN A 438 17.92 11.11 18.50
CA GLN A 438 17.18 11.18 17.24
C GLN A 438 17.38 12.55 16.60
N THR A 439 17.64 12.56 15.29
CA THR A 439 17.88 13.78 14.51
C THR A 439 17.11 13.77 13.20
N ARG A 440 17.14 14.88 12.49
CA ARG A 440 16.67 14.94 11.09
C ARG A 440 17.85 15.32 10.22
N ASP A 441 18.32 14.35 9.44
CA ASP A 441 19.44 14.56 8.55
C ASP A 441 19.27 13.81 7.21
N ILE A 442 20.16 14.10 6.27
CA ILE A 442 20.25 13.41 4.99
C ILE A 442 21.11 12.15 5.20
N ASP A 443 20.64 11.03 4.64
CA ASP A 443 21.41 9.79 4.63
C ASP A 443 22.70 9.97 3.80
N PRO A 444 23.88 9.68 4.37
CA PRO A 444 25.17 9.89 3.68
C PRO A 444 25.35 9.04 2.42
N GLU A 445 24.85 7.79 2.41
CA GLU A 445 24.98 6.91 1.26
C GLU A 445 24.02 7.35 0.14
N CYS A 446 22.79 7.73 0.46
CA CYS A 446 21.85 8.27 -0.49
C CYS A 446 22.41 9.54 -1.14
N LEU A 447 23.01 10.45 -0.36
CA LEU A 447 23.67 11.65 -0.88
C LEU A 447 24.83 11.28 -1.82
N ARG A 448 25.69 10.35 -1.42
CA ARG A 448 26.79 9.87 -2.25
C ARG A 448 26.29 9.26 -3.57
N MET A 449 25.25 8.45 -3.53
CA MET A 449 24.64 7.85 -4.73
C MET A 449 24.05 8.92 -5.66
N HIS A 450 23.36 9.93 -5.09
CA HIS A 450 22.87 11.06 -5.85
C HIS A 450 24.00 11.86 -6.51
N GLU A 451 25.10 12.16 -5.81
CA GLU A 451 26.25 12.88 -6.33
C GLU A 451 26.97 12.14 -7.47
N LEU A 452 26.92 10.82 -7.48
CA LEU A 452 27.43 10.00 -8.57
C LEU A 452 26.50 9.99 -9.80
N SER A 453 25.22 10.28 -9.62
CA SER A 453 24.21 10.18 -10.67
C SER A 453 24.35 11.18 -11.84
N PRO A 454 24.97 12.39 -11.73
CA PRO A 454 25.20 13.26 -12.88
C PRO A 454 26.08 12.64 -13.96
N TYR A 455 26.87 11.65 -13.62
CA TYR A 455 27.69 10.93 -14.62
C TYR A 455 26.83 10.01 -15.51
N LEU A 456 25.56 9.78 -15.16
CA LEU A 456 24.62 8.98 -15.93
C LEU A 456 24.07 9.69 -17.17
N ASP A 457 24.14 11.03 -17.25
CA ASP A 457 23.65 11.85 -18.37
C ASP A 457 24.58 11.82 -19.61
N GLN A 458 25.55 10.91 -19.67
CA GLN A 458 26.54 10.84 -20.75
C GLN A 458 26.25 9.70 -21.73
N GLU A 459 26.61 9.88 -22.99
CA GLU A 459 26.55 8.80 -23.97
C GLU A 459 27.79 7.89 -23.86
N VAL A 460 27.57 6.59 -23.79
CA VAL A 460 28.62 5.57 -23.85
C VAL A 460 28.30 4.59 -24.98
N LEU A 461 29.26 4.42 -25.89
CA LEU A 461 29.14 3.53 -27.05
C LEU A 461 27.91 3.82 -27.94
N GLY A 462 27.45 5.09 -27.95
CA GLY A 462 26.34 5.52 -28.81
C GLY A 462 24.93 5.24 -28.22
N ALA A 463 24.85 4.87 -26.96
CA ALA A 463 23.61 4.78 -26.20
C ALA A 463 23.63 5.78 -25.03
N PRO A 464 22.48 6.36 -24.63
CA PRO A 464 22.37 7.12 -23.41
C PRO A 464 22.87 6.31 -22.22
N LEU A 465 23.64 6.91 -21.33
CA LEU A 465 24.19 6.19 -20.18
C LEU A 465 23.10 5.69 -19.22
N GLU A 466 21.98 6.41 -19.16
CA GLU A 466 20.77 6.01 -18.42
C GLU A 466 20.22 4.64 -18.85
N ASP A 467 20.32 4.30 -20.15
CA ASP A 467 19.92 3.00 -20.68
C ASP A 467 20.87 1.87 -20.24
N VAL A 468 22.10 2.22 -19.89
CA VAL A 468 23.16 1.26 -19.52
C VAL A 468 23.34 1.17 -18.02
N LEU A 469 23.29 2.30 -17.29
CA LEU A 469 23.60 2.39 -15.86
C LEU A 469 22.42 2.79 -14.98
N GLY A 470 21.26 3.14 -15.56
CA GLY A 470 20.03 3.54 -14.85
C GLY A 470 19.77 5.05 -14.90
N TRP A 471 18.61 5.42 -14.38
CA TRP A 471 18.12 6.81 -14.34
C TRP A 471 18.74 7.59 -13.18
N LYS A 472 18.76 8.92 -13.31
CA LYS A 472 19.23 9.79 -12.25
C LYS A 472 18.32 9.74 -11.03
N MET A 473 18.91 9.65 -9.83
CA MET A 473 18.20 9.70 -8.58
C MET A 473 17.76 11.14 -8.22
N ASP A 474 16.63 11.26 -7.54
CA ASP A 474 16.19 12.52 -6.94
C ASP A 474 17.14 12.97 -5.83
N PHE A 475 17.04 14.26 -5.45
CA PHE A 475 17.84 14.81 -4.36
C PHE A 475 17.39 14.20 -3.01
N PRO A 476 18.34 13.74 -2.17
CA PRO A 476 18.02 13.17 -0.88
C PRO A 476 17.27 14.12 0.03
N SER A 477 16.35 13.62 0.81
CA SER A 477 15.54 14.37 1.77
C SER A 477 16.02 14.14 3.20
N ARG A 478 15.83 15.15 4.07
CA ARG A 478 16.03 14.96 5.50
C ARG A 478 14.95 14.06 6.07
N THR A 479 15.37 12.99 6.73
CA THR A 479 14.47 12.02 7.36
C THR A 479 14.55 12.06 8.87
N GLY A 480 13.49 11.59 9.54
CA GLY A 480 13.39 11.53 11.00
C GLY A 480 13.82 10.20 11.61
N HIS A 481 14.15 9.19 10.80
CA HIS A 481 14.65 7.91 11.29
C HIS A 481 16.20 7.84 11.29
N MET A 482 16.81 8.97 11.65
CA MET A 482 18.24 9.14 11.85
C MET A 482 18.55 9.34 13.31
N TRP A 483 19.65 8.75 13.78
CA TRP A 483 20.19 8.93 15.13
C TRP A 483 21.66 9.27 15.06
N LYS A 484 22.15 10.03 16.04
CA LYS A 484 23.55 10.41 16.14
C LYS A 484 24.08 10.28 17.56
N GLY A 485 25.40 10.09 17.65
CA GLY A 485 26.15 10.06 18.89
C GLY A 485 27.64 10.14 18.65
N PHE A 486 28.40 9.93 19.71
CA PHE A 486 29.84 10.08 19.69
C PHE A 486 30.54 8.93 20.41
N PRO A 487 31.76 8.56 20.00
CA PRO A 487 32.57 7.61 20.73
C PRO A 487 32.90 8.10 22.16
N PRO A 488 33.16 7.20 23.10
CA PRO A 488 33.59 7.55 24.44
C PRO A 488 34.96 8.25 24.42
N LYS A 489 35.19 9.16 25.38
CA LYS A 489 36.39 10.00 25.43
C LYS A 489 37.66 9.22 25.77
N ASP A 490 37.55 8.01 26.27
CA ASP A 490 38.64 7.15 26.73
C ASP A 490 39.02 6.05 25.72
N LEU A 491 38.60 6.19 24.44
CA LEU A 491 39.09 5.29 23.39
C LEU A 491 40.64 5.42 23.26
N THR A 492 41.29 4.29 23.13
CA THR A 492 42.73 4.19 22.93
C THR A 492 43.07 3.91 21.47
N PRO A 493 44.33 4.13 21.01
CA PRO A 493 44.71 3.67 19.69
C PRO A 493 44.50 2.15 19.54
N GLY A 494 43.89 1.74 18.44
CA GLY A 494 43.56 0.34 18.16
C GLY A 494 42.33 0.19 17.30
N SER A 495 41.90 -1.04 17.09
CA SER A 495 40.64 -1.38 16.42
C SER A 495 39.54 -1.53 17.47
N HIS A 496 38.38 -0.91 17.20
CA HIS A 496 37.23 -0.92 18.08
C HIS A 496 35.98 -1.40 17.32
N ILE A 497 35.15 -2.15 18.00
CA ILE A 497 33.83 -2.57 17.46
C ILE A 497 32.76 -1.60 17.99
N ILE A 498 32.08 -0.96 17.07
CA ILE A 498 30.84 -0.22 17.36
C ILE A 498 29.68 -1.19 17.18
N ARG A 499 28.80 -1.29 18.18
CA ARG A 499 27.51 -1.98 18.06
C ARG A 499 26.40 -0.98 18.25
N VAL A 500 25.37 -1.09 17.42
CA VAL A 500 24.13 -0.30 17.52
C VAL A 500 22.97 -1.25 17.66
N ARG A 501 22.07 -0.99 18.60
CA ARG A 501 20.82 -1.72 18.73
C ARG A 501 19.63 -0.80 18.59
N HIS A 502 18.62 -1.30 17.92
CA HIS A 502 17.31 -0.68 17.73
C HIS A 502 16.25 -1.50 18.45
N ILE A 503 15.47 -0.85 19.30
CA ILE A 503 14.35 -1.41 20.06
C ILE A 503 13.12 -0.61 19.70
N ASP A 504 12.06 -1.28 19.18
CA ASP A 504 10.84 -0.61 18.74
C ASP A 504 9.59 -1.36 19.20
N PRO A 505 8.54 -0.64 19.65
CA PRO A 505 7.29 -1.29 20.09
C PRO A 505 6.48 -1.94 18.95
N PHE A 506 6.80 -1.64 17.69
CA PHE A 506 6.06 -2.12 16.52
C PHE A 506 6.85 -3.10 15.65
N GLY A 507 8.03 -3.52 16.07
CA GLY A 507 8.87 -4.45 15.33
C GLY A 507 9.82 -5.23 16.22
N PRO A 508 10.56 -6.20 15.67
CA PRO A 508 11.61 -6.91 16.40
C PRO A 508 12.78 -5.99 16.74
N ASP A 509 13.52 -6.37 17.77
CA ASP A 509 14.81 -5.73 18.09
C ASP A 509 15.87 -6.17 17.10
N TYR A 510 16.71 -5.22 16.67
CA TYR A 510 17.82 -5.47 15.75
C TYR A 510 19.14 -4.92 16.29
N GLU A 511 20.24 -5.57 15.92
CA GLU A 511 21.60 -5.14 16.25
C GLU A 511 22.48 -5.22 14.99
N ASP A 512 23.31 -4.21 14.75
CA ASP A 512 24.34 -4.19 13.71
C ASP A 512 25.66 -3.65 14.27
N GLN A 513 26.77 -3.85 13.55
CA GLN A 513 28.09 -3.49 14.00
C GLN A 513 28.99 -2.96 12.91
N ARG A 514 29.98 -2.12 13.32
CA ARG A 514 31.07 -1.62 12.47
C ARG A 514 32.39 -1.69 13.21
N ILE A 515 33.47 -1.85 12.44
CA ILE A 515 34.85 -1.72 12.98
C ILE A 515 35.40 -0.37 12.57
N ILE A 516 35.96 0.34 13.53
CA ILE A 516 36.76 1.55 13.32
C ILE A 516 38.20 1.32 13.82
N ARG A 517 39.12 2.10 13.31
CA ARG A 517 40.49 2.12 13.75
C ARG A 517 40.87 3.51 14.26
N VAL A 518 41.24 3.61 15.52
CA VAL A 518 41.79 4.83 16.12
C VAL A 518 43.30 4.79 16.03
N HIS A 519 43.89 5.80 15.43
CA HIS A 519 45.37 5.88 15.27
C HIS A 519 45.92 7.15 15.96
N PRO A 520 47.22 7.10 16.42
CA PRO A 520 47.83 8.24 17.10
C PRO A 520 47.78 9.56 16.34
#